data_b9a95cfbd1fd8c70a92b5f90bc62d3fb
#
_entry.id   b9a95cfbd1fd8c70a92b5f90bc62d3fb
#
_cell.length_a   1.000
_cell.length_b   1.000
_cell.length_c   1.000
_cell.angle_alpha   90.00
_cell.angle_beta   90.00
_cell.angle_gamma   90.00
#
_symmetry.space_group_name_H-M   'P 1'
#
loop_
_entity.id
_entity.type
_entity.pdbx_description
1 polymer ?
#
loop_
_entity_poly.entity_id
_entity_poly.type
_entity_poly.pdbx_seq_one_letter_code
_entity_poly.pdbx_strand_id
1 'polypeptide(L)'
;MNQLLLPENAEDIFTKKAAIIESKKRLLIDLYLKNGYQLIFPSMLEFSDSLNAYGKDLDLETYKVVDQMTGKMMVVSSDLTTQAFRIDSQMAEKGINKLCYAGAVLSANSTNKKPRELLQVGA
;
A
#
# COMPACT_ATOMS: atom_id res chain seq x y z
N MET A 1 34.27 9.94 -4.28
CA MET A 1 32.90 10.42 -4.48
C MET A 1 31.96 9.42 -3.87
N ASN A 2 31.18 9.84 -2.89
CA ASN A 2 30.21 8.97 -2.22
C ASN A 2 28.98 8.81 -3.10
N GLN A 3 28.74 7.60 -3.59
CA GLN A 3 27.50 7.29 -4.26
C GLN A 3 26.44 6.96 -3.21
N LEU A 4 25.30 7.61 -3.30
CA LEU A 4 24.13 7.26 -2.48
C LEU A 4 23.46 6.06 -3.13
N LEU A 5 23.66 4.91 -2.51
CA LEU A 5 23.13 3.65 -3.02
C LEU A 5 21.80 3.35 -2.38
N LEU A 6 20.87 2.86 -3.19
CA LEU A 6 19.60 2.34 -2.70
C LEU A 6 19.76 0.87 -2.29
N PRO A 7 18.89 0.39 -1.41
CA PRO A 7 18.83 -1.05 -1.13
C PRO A 7 18.54 -1.84 -2.40
N GLU A 8 18.95 -3.09 -2.41
CA GLU A 8 18.66 -3.99 -3.52
C GLU A 8 17.16 -4.04 -3.80
N ASN A 9 16.79 -4.00 -5.07
CA ASN A 9 15.40 -3.98 -5.54
C ASN A 9 14.56 -2.76 -5.14
N ALA A 10 15.23 -1.70 -4.67
CA ALA A 10 14.62 -0.38 -4.53
C ALA A 10 15.12 0.49 -5.68
N GLU A 11 14.24 1.28 -6.28
CA GLU A 11 14.62 2.17 -7.37
C GLU A 11 13.89 3.49 -7.31
N ASP A 12 14.57 4.54 -7.77
CA ASP A 12 13.94 5.81 -8.06
C ASP A 12 13.34 5.77 -9.46
N ILE A 13 12.21 6.39 -9.62
CA ILE A 13 11.55 6.51 -10.93
C ILE A 13 11.68 7.95 -11.40
N PHE A 14 12.36 8.11 -12.54
CA PHE A 14 12.68 9.43 -13.05
C PHE A 14 11.61 9.97 -14.01
N THR A 15 11.70 11.22 -14.25
CA THR A 15 10.80 12.19 -14.87
C THR A 15 9.82 11.64 -15.90
N LYS A 16 10.28 11.04 -17.00
CA LYS A 16 9.39 10.55 -18.07
C LYS A 16 8.53 9.38 -17.62
N LYS A 17 9.16 8.40 -16.97
CA LYS A 17 8.45 7.22 -16.47
C LYS A 17 7.49 7.58 -15.34
N ALA A 18 7.91 8.51 -14.46
CA ALA A 18 7.06 9.00 -13.38
C ALA A 18 5.82 9.70 -13.93
N ALA A 19 5.96 10.52 -14.96
CA ALA A 19 4.84 11.20 -15.60
C ALA A 19 3.85 10.20 -16.21
N ILE A 20 4.34 9.15 -16.85
CA ILE A 20 3.50 8.09 -17.44
C ILE A 20 2.73 7.36 -16.34
N ILE A 21 3.40 6.99 -15.26
CA ILE A 21 2.78 6.28 -14.14
C ILE A 21 1.69 7.14 -13.50
N GLU A 22 1.98 8.43 -13.26
CA GLU A 22 1.00 9.36 -12.69
C GLU A 22 -0.21 9.54 -13.59
N SER A 23 0.00 9.66 -14.90
CA SER A 23 -1.10 9.78 -15.87
C SER A 23 -1.99 8.53 -15.86
N LYS A 24 -1.40 7.35 -15.82
CA LYS A 24 -2.15 6.09 -15.79
C LYS A 24 -2.91 5.93 -14.48
N LYS A 25 -2.26 6.26 -13.36
CA LYS A 25 -2.91 6.25 -12.05
C LYS A 25 -4.15 7.15 -12.05
N ARG A 26 -4.00 8.37 -12.55
CA ARG A 26 -5.08 9.35 -12.63
C ARG A 26 -6.23 8.84 -13.48
N LEU A 27 -5.90 8.26 -14.63
CA LEU A 27 -6.90 7.70 -15.54
C LEU A 27 -7.72 6.61 -14.87
N LEU A 28 -7.06 5.69 -14.15
CA LEU A 28 -7.75 4.60 -13.45
C LEU A 28 -8.62 5.12 -12.31
N ILE A 29 -8.13 6.05 -11.51
CA ILE A 29 -8.92 6.63 -10.42
C ILE A 29 -10.14 7.38 -10.97
N ASP A 30 -9.97 8.16 -12.03
CA ASP A 30 -11.08 8.87 -12.65
C ASP A 30 -12.13 7.88 -13.19
N LEU A 31 -11.70 6.77 -13.76
CA LEU A 31 -12.59 5.73 -14.24
C LEU A 31 -13.42 5.13 -13.09
N TYR A 32 -12.77 4.82 -11.96
CA TYR A 32 -13.49 4.32 -10.78
C TYR A 32 -14.49 5.33 -10.26
N LEU A 33 -14.09 6.61 -10.15
CA LEU A 33 -14.98 7.67 -9.66
C LEU A 33 -16.21 7.84 -10.55
N LYS A 34 -16.05 7.73 -11.88
CA LYS A 34 -17.16 7.78 -12.82
C LYS A 34 -18.15 6.64 -12.66
N ASN A 35 -17.67 5.52 -12.14
CA ASN A 35 -18.51 4.33 -11.92
C ASN A 35 -19.03 4.23 -10.48
N GLY A 36 -18.99 5.32 -9.74
CA GLY A 36 -19.58 5.41 -8.41
C GLY A 36 -18.70 4.93 -7.27
N TYR A 37 -17.41 4.68 -7.53
CA TYR A 37 -16.46 4.34 -6.48
C TYR A 37 -16.05 5.59 -5.70
N GLN A 38 -15.78 5.43 -4.42
CA GLN A 38 -15.32 6.49 -3.54
C GLN A 38 -13.85 6.28 -3.24
N LEU A 39 -13.08 7.35 -3.35
CA LEU A 39 -11.63 7.29 -3.11
C LEU A 39 -11.34 7.28 -1.61
N ILE A 40 -10.45 6.37 -1.20
CA ILE A 40 -9.94 6.31 0.17
C ILE A 40 -8.42 6.43 0.18
N PHE A 41 -7.89 6.91 1.28
CA PHE A 41 -6.45 6.94 1.55
C PHE A 41 -6.16 6.11 2.80
N PRO A 42 -5.91 4.82 2.66
CA PRO A 42 -5.59 3.98 3.81
C PRO A 42 -4.27 4.42 4.47
N SER A 43 -4.17 4.25 5.78
CA SER A 43 -2.90 4.45 6.48
C SER A 43 -1.88 3.42 6.02
N MET A 44 -0.63 3.83 5.88
CA MET A 44 0.47 2.90 5.59
C MET A 44 0.90 2.10 6.81
N LEU A 45 0.57 2.56 8.01
CA LEU A 45 1.01 1.94 9.26
C LEU A 45 -0.16 1.32 9.99
N GLU A 46 0.07 0.12 10.52
CA GLU A 46 -0.87 -0.55 11.43
C GLU A 46 -0.10 -1.34 12.47
N PHE A 47 -0.75 -1.70 13.57
CA PHE A 47 -0.12 -2.56 14.56
C PHE A 47 -0.01 -3.99 14.04
N SER A 48 1.08 -4.69 14.41
CA SER A 48 1.33 -6.04 13.95
C SER A 48 0.22 -7.03 14.34
N ASP A 49 -0.46 -6.78 15.45
CA ASP A 49 -1.58 -7.61 15.91
C ASP A 49 -2.72 -7.65 14.89
N SER A 50 -2.90 -6.59 14.11
CA SER A 50 -3.92 -6.53 13.07
C SER A 50 -3.67 -7.52 11.94
N LEU A 51 -2.41 -7.89 11.70
CA LEU A 51 -2.04 -8.85 10.65
C LEU A 51 -2.56 -10.26 10.93
N ASN A 52 -2.71 -10.62 12.19
CA ASN A 52 -3.20 -11.94 12.56
C ASN A 52 -4.62 -12.19 12.02
N ALA A 53 -5.37 -11.13 11.79
CA ALA A 53 -6.72 -11.20 11.21
C ALA A 53 -6.70 -11.55 9.72
N TYR A 54 -5.57 -11.30 9.02
CA TYR A 54 -5.47 -11.47 7.56
C TYR A 54 -4.66 -12.70 7.15
N GLY A 55 -4.09 -13.45 8.12
CA GLY A 55 -3.33 -14.66 7.86
C GLY A 55 -1.81 -14.48 8.00
N LYS A 56 -1.13 -15.61 8.17
CA LYS A 56 0.31 -15.62 8.45
C LYS A 56 1.19 -15.23 7.26
N ASP A 57 0.69 -15.40 6.04
CA ASP A 57 1.49 -15.14 4.84
C ASP A 57 1.84 -13.66 4.68
N LEU A 58 0.94 -12.76 5.11
CA LEU A 58 1.19 -11.34 5.08
C LEU A 58 2.29 -10.90 6.05
N ASP A 59 2.46 -11.61 7.17
CA ASP A 59 3.50 -11.29 8.15
C ASP A 59 4.91 -11.39 7.56
N LEU A 60 5.14 -12.37 6.69
CA LEU A 60 6.43 -12.57 6.03
C LEU A 60 6.76 -11.50 5.00
N GLU A 61 5.75 -10.85 4.44
CA GLU A 61 5.90 -9.86 3.38
C GLU A 61 5.94 -8.42 3.89
N THR A 62 5.74 -8.20 5.20
CA THR A 62 5.65 -6.86 5.76
C THR A 62 6.94 -6.39 6.39
N TYR A 63 7.25 -5.11 6.18
CA TYR A 63 8.30 -4.44 6.94
C TYR A 63 7.78 -4.11 8.33
N LYS A 64 8.59 -4.42 9.34
CA LYS A 64 8.26 -4.19 10.74
C LYS A 64 9.01 -2.99 11.27
N VAL A 65 8.31 -2.14 11.99
CA VAL A 65 8.85 -0.92 12.58
C VAL A 65 8.42 -0.84 14.02
N VAL A 66 9.35 -0.52 14.92
CA VAL A 66 9.01 -0.31 16.34
C VAL A 66 8.49 1.12 16.51
N ASP A 67 7.32 1.24 17.09
CA ASP A 67 6.80 2.55 17.50
C ASP A 67 7.58 3.02 18.73
N GLN A 68 8.39 4.06 18.56
CA GLN A 68 9.23 4.58 19.62
C GLN A 68 8.43 5.22 20.75
N MET A 69 7.20 5.64 20.48
CA MET A 69 6.34 6.27 21.50
C MET A 69 5.72 5.25 22.44
N THR A 70 5.33 4.10 21.95
CA THR A 70 4.61 3.09 22.72
C THR A 70 5.39 1.81 22.94
N GLY A 71 6.46 1.59 22.19
CA GLY A 71 7.23 0.34 22.17
C GLY A 71 6.56 -0.79 21.43
N LYS A 72 5.39 -0.56 20.82
CA LYS A 72 4.66 -1.59 20.08
C LYS A 72 5.22 -1.77 18.69
N MET A 73 5.11 -2.99 18.18
CA MET A 73 5.49 -3.32 16.81
C MET A 73 4.42 -2.85 15.84
N MET A 74 4.85 -2.10 14.83
CA MET A 74 4.00 -1.70 13.71
C MET A 74 4.50 -2.37 12.43
N VAL A 75 3.65 -2.40 11.43
CA VAL A 75 3.98 -2.90 10.10
C VAL A 75 3.62 -1.87 9.05
N VAL A 76 4.37 -1.88 7.95
CA VAL A 76 4.07 -1.05 6.79
C VAL A 76 3.23 -1.87 5.82
N SER A 77 2.17 -1.30 5.30
CA SER A 77 1.22 -2.01 4.43
C SER A 77 1.91 -2.61 3.22
N SER A 78 1.66 -3.90 2.98
CA SER A 78 2.09 -4.61 1.79
C SER A 78 0.98 -4.79 0.76
N ASP A 79 -0.26 -4.48 1.13
CA ASP A 79 -1.42 -4.63 0.26
C ASP A 79 -2.55 -3.68 0.68
N LEU A 80 -2.91 -2.77 -0.21
CA LEU A 80 -3.99 -1.82 0.03
C LEU A 80 -5.38 -2.47 0.01
N THR A 81 -5.52 -3.62 -0.61
CA THR A 81 -6.81 -4.33 -0.65
C THR A 81 -7.25 -4.74 0.75
N THR A 82 -6.34 -5.24 1.58
CA THR A 82 -6.64 -5.58 2.97
C THR A 82 -7.01 -4.34 3.78
N GLN A 83 -6.37 -3.22 3.51
CA GLN A 83 -6.67 -1.95 4.16
C GLN A 83 -8.04 -1.43 3.76
N ALA A 84 -8.40 -1.56 2.48
CA ALA A 84 -9.72 -1.18 2.00
C ALA A 84 -10.83 -2.00 2.69
N PHE A 85 -10.59 -3.30 2.86
CA PHE A 85 -11.49 -4.18 3.59
C PHE A 85 -11.68 -3.72 5.05
N ARG A 86 -10.58 -3.36 5.71
CA ARG A 86 -10.63 -2.86 7.08
C ARG A 86 -11.45 -1.56 7.17
N ILE A 87 -11.23 -0.64 6.24
CA ILE A 87 -11.96 0.62 6.19
C ILE A 87 -13.46 0.37 5.94
N ASP A 88 -13.78 -0.51 5.01
CA ASP A 88 -15.15 -0.88 4.70
C ASP A 88 -15.88 -1.39 5.94
N SER A 89 -15.23 -2.24 6.74
CA SER A 89 -15.82 -2.76 7.97
C SER A 89 -16.06 -1.70 9.04
N GLN A 90 -15.36 -0.57 8.97
CA GLN A 90 -15.51 0.54 9.91
C GLN A 90 -16.45 1.63 9.43
N MET A 91 -16.87 1.60 8.16
CA MET A 91 -17.79 2.59 7.63
C MET A 91 -19.17 2.42 8.24
N ALA A 92 -19.78 3.53 8.64
CA ALA A 92 -21.09 3.54 9.27
C ALA A 92 -22.21 3.19 8.32
N GLU A 93 -22.03 3.37 7.04
CA GLU A 93 -23.02 3.06 6.03
C GLU A 93 -23.13 1.55 5.83
N LYS A 94 -24.36 1.05 6.00
CA LYS A 94 -24.65 -0.35 5.77
C LYS A 94 -25.00 -0.56 4.30
N GLY A 95 -24.47 -1.62 3.69
CA GLY A 95 -24.72 -1.96 2.31
C GLY A 95 -23.42 -2.20 1.56
N ILE A 96 -23.50 -2.17 0.25
CA ILE A 96 -22.35 -2.36 -0.61
C ILE A 96 -21.63 -1.03 -0.80
N ASN A 97 -20.40 -0.94 -0.29
CA ASN A 97 -19.52 0.18 -0.53
C ASN A 97 -18.61 -0.10 -1.73
N LYS A 98 -18.48 0.88 -2.58
CA LYS A 98 -17.53 0.83 -3.69
C LYS A 98 -16.36 1.74 -3.37
N LEU A 99 -15.22 1.16 -3.05
CA LEU A 99 -14.04 1.90 -2.64
C LEU A 99 -12.92 1.71 -3.65
N CYS A 100 -12.23 2.79 -3.97
CA CYS A 100 -11.04 2.74 -4.82
C CYS A 100 -9.87 3.39 -4.10
N TYR A 101 -8.67 3.02 -4.50
CA TYR A 101 -7.45 3.45 -3.84
C TYR A 101 -6.27 3.43 -4.79
N ALA A 102 -5.27 4.25 -4.48
CA ALA A 102 -3.96 4.23 -5.12
C ALA A 102 -2.92 4.63 -4.09
N GLY A 103 -1.80 3.94 -4.07
CA GLY A 103 -0.74 4.27 -3.14
C GLY A 103 0.43 3.32 -3.25
N ALA A 104 1.51 3.67 -2.56
CA ALA A 104 2.69 2.82 -2.48
C ALA A 104 2.49 1.76 -1.42
N VAL A 105 2.96 0.56 -1.71
CA VAL A 105 3.05 -0.53 -0.75
C VAL A 105 4.47 -1.06 -0.74
N LEU A 106 4.87 -1.66 0.38
CA LEU A 106 6.22 -2.19 0.56
C LEU A 106 6.15 -3.70 0.78
N SER A 107 7.03 -4.43 0.10
CA SER A 107 7.18 -5.87 0.29
C SER A 107 8.56 -6.18 0.82
N ALA A 108 8.64 -6.82 1.99
CA ALA A 108 9.89 -7.22 2.61
C ALA A 108 10.46 -8.49 1.97
N ASN A 109 9.62 -9.32 1.39
CA ASN A 109 10.03 -10.57 0.76
C ASN A 109 10.33 -10.34 -0.72
N SER A 110 11.47 -9.69 -0.99
CA SER A 110 11.90 -9.42 -2.36
C SER A 110 12.76 -10.56 -2.91
N THR A 111 12.23 -11.77 -2.92
CA THR A 111 12.88 -12.87 -3.62
C THR A 111 12.64 -12.72 -5.12
N ASN A 112 13.65 -13.08 -5.93
CA ASN A 112 13.51 -13.18 -7.38
C ASN A 112 13.18 -11.87 -8.12
N LYS A 113 13.90 -10.79 -7.82
CA LYS A 113 13.85 -9.52 -8.56
C LYS A 113 12.52 -8.75 -8.44
N LYS A 114 11.68 -9.06 -7.46
CA LYS A 114 10.50 -8.25 -7.19
C LYS A 114 10.92 -6.92 -6.57
N PRO A 115 10.35 -5.79 -7.00
CA PRO A 115 10.64 -4.52 -6.35
C PRO A 115 10.13 -4.50 -4.91
N ARG A 116 10.84 -3.77 -4.04
CA ARG A 116 10.42 -3.58 -2.65
C ARG A 116 9.25 -2.62 -2.52
N GLU A 117 9.15 -1.71 -3.48
CA GLU A 117 8.11 -0.68 -3.51
C GLU A 117 7.28 -0.86 -4.76
N LEU A 118 5.97 -0.86 -4.59
CA LEU A 118 5.01 -0.96 -5.69
C LEU A 118 3.96 0.11 -5.56
N LEU A 119 3.55 0.69 -6.69
CA LEU A 119 2.33 1.47 -6.76
C LEU A 119 1.18 0.51 -7.01
N GLN A 120 0.21 0.51 -6.10
CA GLN A 120 -0.98 -0.30 -6.21
C GLN A 120 -2.19 0.61 -6.47
N VAL A 121 -2.96 0.27 -7.50
CA VAL A 121 -4.22 0.95 -7.82
C VAL A 121 -5.29 -0.12 -7.93
N GLY A 122 -6.41 0.10 -7.27
CA GLY A 122 -7.49 -0.89 -7.30
C GLY A 122 -8.81 -0.38 -6.75
N ALA A 123 -9.77 -1.28 -6.74
CA ALA A 123 -11.11 -1.00 -6.27
C ALA A 123 -11.78 -2.27 -5.72
#